data_c2a9dba5cdf930b9bb16738608392093
#
_entry.id   c2a9dba5cdf930b9bb16738608392093
#
_cell.length_a   1.000
_cell.length_b   1.000
_cell.length_c   1.000
_cell.angle_alpha   90.00
_cell.angle_beta   90.00
_cell.angle_gamma   90.00
#
_symmetry.space_group_name_H-M   'P 1'
#
loop_
_entity.id
_entity.type
_entity.pdbx_description
1 polymer ?
#
loop_
_entity_poly.entity_id
_entity_poly.type
_entity_poly.pdbx_seq_one_letter_code
_entity_poly.pdbx_strand_id
1 'polypeptide(L)'
;MKGSNMKTIVLIHGFWVTPRSWEHWIERYQRADYHVIAPAYPGFEVEVEALNADPSPIEAVTAPMIISHLESVVGQLDEPPIIMGHSAGGAFTQVLLDHGFGAAGVALNSA
;
A
#
# COMPACT_ATOMS: atom_id res chain seq x y z
N MET A 1 23.38 11.01 6.80
CA MET A 1 22.07 11.21 7.44
C MET A 1 21.49 9.87 7.88
N LYS A 2 21.09 9.81 9.11
CA LYS A 2 20.52 8.57 9.66
C LYS A 2 19.29 8.12 8.87
N GLY A 3 18.40 9.05 8.52
CA GLY A 3 17.20 8.73 7.75
C GLY A 3 17.49 8.15 6.37
N SER A 4 18.62 8.52 5.75
CA SER A 4 18.97 8.01 4.42
C SER A 4 19.36 6.54 4.42
N ASN A 5 19.65 5.96 5.60
CA ASN A 5 20.00 4.55 5.73
C ASN A 5 18.79 3.68 6.04
N MET A 6 17.63 4.27 6.31
CA MET A 6 16.42 3.53 6.61
C MET A 6 15.78 3.05 5.31
N LYS A 7 15.41 1.77 5.30
CA LYS A 7 14.61 1.23 4.19
C LYS A 7 13.16 1.64 4.37
N THR A 8 12.46 1.76 3.27
CA THR A 8 11.03 2.07 3.26
C THR A 8 10.24 0.83 2.93
N ILE A 9 9.18 0.59 3.68
CA ILE A 9 8.21 -0.46 3.41
C ILE A 9 6.89 0.22 3.03
N VAL A 10 6.32 -0.19 1.90
CA VAL A 10 5.01 0.26 1.45
C VAL A 10 4.04 -0.90 1.64
N LEU A 11 2.97 -0.67 2.40
CA LEU A 11 1.97 -1.67 2.73
C LEU A 11 0.69 -1.39 1.93
N ILE A 12 0.25 -2.35 1.11
CA ILE A 12 -0.91 -2.19 0.23
C ILE A 12 -2.05 -3.08 0.73
N HIS A 13 -3.17 -2.45 1.10
CA HIS A 13 -4.30 -3.13 1.69
C HIS A 13 -5.16 -3.87 0.65
N GLY A 14 -6.09 -4.71 1.14
CA GLY A 14 -7.06 -5.39 0.28
C GLY A 14 -8.30 -4.52 0.02
N PHE A 15 -9.22 -5.04 -0.82
CA PHE A 15 -10.41 -4.28 -1.21
C PHE A 15 -11.43 -4.12 -0.08
N TRP A 16 -11.46 -5.07 0.86
CA TRP A 16 -12.47 -5.08 1.92
C TRP A 16 -12.02 -4.39 3.19
N VAL A 17 -10.84 -3.75 3.15
CA VAL A 17 -10.22 -3.08 4.28
C VAL A 17 -9.63 -1.75 3.81
N THR A 18 -9.07 -0.99 4.76
CA THR A 18 -8.40 0.28 4.51
C THR A 18 -6.97 0.20 5.04
N PRO A 19 -6.15 1.24 4.86
CA PRO A 19 -4.79 1.26 5.43
C PRO A 19 -4.75 0.95 6.92
N ARG A 20 -5.83 1.18 7.65
CA ARG A 20 -5.90 0.90 9.07
C ARG A 20 -5.70 -0.59 9.39
N SER A 21 -5.94 -1.47 8.44
CA SER A 21 -5.68 -2.91 8.63
C SER A 21 -4.20 -3.19 8.91
N TRP A 22 -3.33 -2.25 8.55
CA TRP A 22 -1.88 -2.37 8.74
C TRP A 22 -1.37 -1.72 10.01
N GLU A 23 -2.22 -1.14 10.89
CA GLU A 23 -1.75 -0.31 12.00
C GLU A 23 -0.76 -1.02 12.93
N HIS A 24 -0.95 -2.31 13.19
CA HIS A 24 -0.03 -3.08 14.02
C HIS A 24 1.27 -3.43 13.29
N TRP A 25 1.19 -3.64 11.98
CA TRP A 25 2.36 -3.88 11.15
C TRP A 25 3.22 -2.62 11.05
N ILE A 26 2.58 -1.47 10.91
CA ILE A 26 3.26 -0.18 10.87
C ILE A 26 4.08 0.01 12.14
N GLU A 27 3.45 -0.16 13.29
CA GLU A 27 4.11 -0.02 14.58
C GLU A 27 5.29 -0.97 14.71
N ARG A 28 5.10 -2.22 14.33
CA ARG A 28 6.13 -3.24 14.41
C ARG A 28 7.36 -2.90 13.58
N TYR A 29 7.15 -2.50 12.33
CA TYR A 29 8.26 -2.19 11.44
C TYR A 29 8.93 -0.86 11.79
N GLN A 30 8.17 0.11 12.31
CA GLN A 30 8.77 1.36 12.79
C GLN A 30 9.72 1.09 13.95
N ARG A 31 9.37 0.17 14.84
CA ARG A 31 10.26 -0.24 15.93
C ARG A 31 11.54 -0.92 15.44
N ALA A 32 11.50 -1.50 14.25
CA ALA A 32 12.66 -2.13 13.63
C ALA A 32 13.43 -1.16 12.72
N ASP A 33 13.19 0.15 12.87
CA ASP A 33 13.87 1.22 12.15
C ASP A 33 13.58 1.25 10.64
N TYR A 34 12.38 0.87 10.25
CA TYR A 34 11.91 1.09 8.88
C TYR A 34 11.03 2.32 8.79
N HIS A 35 11.12 3.01 7.65
CA HIS A 35 10.08 3.93 7.24
C HIS A 35 8.91 3.11 6.73
N VAL A 36 7.70 3.42 7.15
CA VAL A 36 6.52 2.66 6.74
C VAL A 36 5.45 3.60 6.21
N ILE A 37 4.97 3.31 5.01
CA ILE A 37 3.84 4.01 4.41
C ILE A 37 2.77 2.99 4.06
N ALA A 38 1.52 3.36 4.32
CA ALA A 38 0.35 2.53 3.97
C ALA A 38 -0.63 3.41 3.21
N PRO A 39 -0.41 3.61 1.89
CA PRO A 39 -1.28 4.49 1.10
C PRO A 39 -2.68 3.90 0.96
N ALA A 40 -3.69 4.76 1.04
CA ALA A 40 -5.05 4.38 0.71
C ALA A 40 -5.25 4.36 -0.79
N TYR A 41 -6.12 3.48 -1.29
CA TYR A 41 -6.63 3.61 -2.65
C TYR A 41 -7.54 4.84 -2.72
N PRO A 42 -7.71 5.44 -3.91
CA PRO A 42 -8.68 6.52 -4.06
C PRO A 42 -10.05 6.10 -3.52
N GLY A 43 -10.62 6.89 -2.63
CA GLY A 43 -11.90 6.59 -1.98
C GLY A 43 -11.81 5.75 -0.71
N PHE A 44 -10.64 5.18 -0.40
CA PHE A 44 -10.44 4.32 0.77
C PHE A 44 -9.77 5.08 1.93
N GLU A 45 -9.80 6.40 1.93
CA GLU A 45 -9.18 7.23 2.98
C GLU A 45 -10.01 7.30 4.26
N VAL A 46 -11.13 6.58 4.31
CA VAL A 46 -12.07 6.59 5.44
C VAL A 46 -12.12 5.23 6.13
N GLU A 47 -12.83 5.16 7.24
CA GLU A 47 -13.00 3.89 7.97
C GLU A 47 -13.88 2.91 7.20
N VAL A 48 -13.66 1.61 7.44
CA VAL A 48 -14.43 0.54 6.81
C VAL A 48 -15.93 0.70 7.08
N GLU A 49 -16.28 1.10 8.29
CA GLU A 49 -17.69 1.30 8.66
C GLU A 49 -18.34 2.39 7.81
N ALA A 50 -17.61 3.43 7.49
CA ALA A 50 -18.12 4.50 6.63
C ALA A 50 -18.37 4.01 5.21
N LEU A 51 -17.48 3.16 4.68
CA LEU A 51 -17.65 2.57 3.35
C LEU A 51 -18.80 1.56 3.32
N ASN A 52 -18.99 0.82 4.40
CA ASN A 52 -20.14 -0.09 4.51
C ASN A 52 -21.47 0.65 4.55
N ALA A 53 -21.48 1.83 5.17
CA ALA A 53 -22.69 2.67 5.24
C ALA A 53 -22.94 3.40 3.91
N ASP A 54 -21.88 3.82 3.23
CA ASP A 54 -21.97 4.54 1.95
C ASP A 54 -20.75 4.22 1.09
N PRO A 55 -20.87 3.26 0.16
CA PRO A 55 -19.75 2.87 -0.71
C PRO A 55 -19.53 3.81 -1.90
N SER A 56 -20.30 4.88 -2.04
CA SER A 56 -20.19 5.76 -3.20
C SER A 56 -18.77 6.27 -3.49
N PRO A 57 -17.91 6.55 -2.49
CA PRO A 57 -16.55 7.00 -2.76
C PRO A 57 -15.71 6.03 -3.60
N ILE A 58 -16.04 4.74 -3.57
CA ILE A 58 -15.24 3.72 -4.26
C ILE A 58 -15.95 3.11 -5.47
N GLU A 59 -17.21 3.49 -5.75
CA GLU A 59 -17.97 2.89 -6.83
C GLU A 59 -17.38 3.11 -8.22
N ALA A 60 -16.68 4.22 -8.41
CA ALA A 60 -16.09 4.56 -9.71
C ALA A 60 -14.58 4.24 -9.77
N VAL A 61 -14.02 3.63 -8.73
CA VAL A 61 -12.59 3.32 -8.68
C VAL A 61 -12.31 2.06 -9.47
N THR A 62 -11.34 2.13 -10.38
CA THR A 62 -10.94 1.00 -11.22
C THR A 62 -9.54 0.53 -10.86
N ALA A 63 -9.18 -0.70 -11.24
CA ALA A 63 -7.84 -1.22 -11.01
C ALA A 63 -6.74 -0.37 -11.65
N PRO A 64 -6.88 0.11 -12.91
CA PRO A 64 -5.90 1.02 -13.47
C PRO A 64 -5.73 2.32 -12.67
N MET A 65 -6.80 2.86 -12.10
CA MET A 65 -6.70 4.04 -11.24
C MET A 65 -5.90 3.77 -9.98
N ILE A 66 -6.11 2.61 -9.37
CA ILE A 66 -5.38 2.21 -8.17
C ILE A 66 -3.89 2.02 -8.51
N ILE A 67 -3.58 1.30 -9.57
CA ILE A 67 -2.21 1.05 -10.01
C ILE A 67 -1.49 2.37 -10.28
N SER A 68 -2.12 3.28 -11.03
CA SER A 68 -1.56 4.59 -11.33
C SER A 68 -1.27 5.39 -10.08
N HIS A 69 -2.20 5.37 -9.11
CA HIS A 69 -2.02 6.05 -7.83
C HIS A 69 -0.84 5.46 -7.05
N LEU A 70 -0.76 4.14 -6.96
CA LEU A 70 0.33 3.47 -6.23
C LEU A 70 1.69 3.70 -6.91
N GLU A 71 1.73 3.71 -8.23
CA GLU A 71 2.95 4.04 -8.97
C GLU A 71 3.41 5.46 -8.67
N SER A 72 2.47 6.39 -8.57
CA SER A 72 2.78 7.76 -8.20
C SER A 72 3.36 7.85 -6.78
N VAL A 73 2.76 7.13 -5.84
CA VAL A 73 3.25 7.11 -4.45
C VAL A 73 4.67 6.54 -4.39
N VAL A 74 4.89 5.38 -5.00
CA VAL A 74 6.19 4.70 -4.97
C VAL A 74 7.23 5.49 -5.76
N GLY A 75 6.84 6.08 -6.88
CA GLY A 75 7.75 6.84 -7.74
C GLY A 75 8.26 8.13 -7.10
N GLN A 76 7.59 8.63 -6.08
CA GLN A 76 8.03 9.84 -5.37
C GLN A 76 9.08 9.55 -4.28
N LEU A 77 9.33 8.28 -4.00
CA LEU A 77 10.31 7.90 -2.99
C LEU A 77 11.73 8.01 -3.56
N ASP A 78 12.68 8.39 -2.72
CA ASP A 78 14.08 8.56 -3.13
C ASP A 78 14.71 7.24 -3.57
N GLU A 79 14.30 6.13 -2.96
CA GLU A 79 14.83 4.81 -3.26
C GLU A 79 13.69 3.81 -3.41
N PRO A 80 13.88 2.76 -4.23
CA PRO A 80 12.86 1.72 -4.37
C PRO A 80 12.56 1.06 -3.03
N PRO A 81 11.29 0.99 -2.60
CA PRO A 81 10.93 0.40 -1.31
C PRO A 81 10.75 -1.11 -1.40
N ILE A 82 10.61 -1.73 -0.23
CA ILE A 82 10.03 -3.06 -0.11
C ILE A 82 8.52 -2.89 -0.16
N ILE A 83 7.83 -3.61 -1.02
CA ILE A 83 6.39 -3.52 -1.17
C ILE A 83 5.75 -4.80 -0.62
N MET A 84 4.81 -4.67 0.29
CA MET A 84 4.07 -5.79 0.85
C MET A 84 2.59 -5.55 0.63
N GLY A 85 1.90 -6.52 0.07
CA GLY A 85 0.48 -6.40 -0.20
C GLY A 85 -0.30 -7.60 0.29
N HIS A 86 -1.54 -7.38 0.70
CA HIS A 86 -2.45 -8.40 1.18
C HIS A 86 -3.64 -8.54 0.26
N SER A 87 -3.99 -9.75 -0.15
CA SER A 87 -5.12 -10.05 -1.02
C SER A 87 -5.00 -9.29 -2.35
N ALA A 88 -5.95 -8.43 -2.70
CA ALA A 88 -5.85 -7.59 -3.90
C ALA A 88 -4.58 -6.73 -3.88
N GLY A 89 -4.18 -6.25 -2.70
CA GLY A 89 -2.92 -5.53 -2.53
C GLY A 89 -1.71 -6.36 -2.92
N GLY A 90 -1.77 -7.68 -2.73
CA GLY A 90 -0.74 -8.59 -3.19
C GLY A 90 -0.65 -8.64 -4.72
N ALA A 91 -1.79 -8.64 -5.40
CA ALA A 91 -1.82 -8.59 -6.86
C ALA A 91 -1.22 -7.28 -7.36
N PHE A 92 -1.58 -6.15 -6.75
CA PHE A 92 -1.01 -4.85 -7.11
C PHE A 92 0.49 -4.80 -6.83
N THR A 93 0.96 -5.42 -5.75
CA THR A 93 2.38 -5.54 -5.47
C THR A 93 3.11 -6.20 -6.63
N GLN A 94 2.56 -7.29 -7.15
CA GLN A 94 3.16 -8.01 -8.28
C GLN A 94 3.19 -7.14 -9.54
N VAL A 95 2.12 -6.40 -9.81
CA VAL A 95 2.07 -5.50 -10.96
C VAL A 95 3.11 -4.39 -10.84
N LEU A 96 3.23 -3.78 -9.66
CA LEU A 96 4.22 -2.74 -9.42
C LEU A 96 5.65 -3.24 -9.66
N LEU A 97 5.97 -4.42 -9.15
CA LEU A 97 7.29 -5.02 -9.35
C LEU A 97 7.54 -5.32 -10.83
N ASP A 98 6.55 -5.84 -11.54
CA ASP A 98 6.64 -6.10 -12.96
C ASP A 98 6.90 -4.82 -13.77
N HIS A 99 6.34 -3.70 -13.32
CA HIS A 99 6.55 -2.39 -13.95
C HIS A 99 7.86 -1.71 -13.53
N GLY A 100 8.69 -2.39 -12.74
CA GLY A 100 9.98 -1.84 -12.34
C GLY A 100 9.97 -1.00 -11.07
N PHE A 101 8.86 -0.99 -10.34
CA PHE A 101 8.77 -0.30 -9.06
C PHE A 101 9.14 -1.26 -7.92
N GLY A 102 9.82 -0.73 -6.90
CA GLY A 102 10.17 -1.51 -5.73
C GLY A 102 11.47 -2.29 -5.86
N ALA A 103 12.13 -2.52 -4.72
CA ALA A 103 13.36 -3.30 -4.62
C ALA A 103 13.06 -4.79 -4.37
N ALA A 104 11.96 -5.07 -3.69
CA ALA A 104 11.51 -6.43 -3.36
C ALA A 104 10.04 -6.38 -3.00
N GLY A 105 9.37 -7.51 -3.05
CA GLY A 105 7.95 -7.56 -2.72
C GLY A 105 7.55 -8.81 -1.98
N VAL A 106 6.48 -8.69 -1.17
CA VAL A 106 5.84 -9.79 -0.47
C VAL A 106 4.35 -9.72 -0.76
N ALA A 107 3.81 -10.80 -1.27
CA ALA A 107 2.37 -10.91 -1.52
C ALA A 107 1.78 -11.91 -0.51
N LEU A 108 0.94 -11.40 0.39
CA LEU A 108 0.33 -12.19 1.46
C LEU A 108 -1.07 -12.59 1.04
N ASN A 109 -1.33 -13.89 0.93
CA ASN A 109 -2.64 -14.41 0.51
C ASN A 109 -3.14 -13.65 -0.72
N SER A 110 -2.27 -13.55 -1.73
CA SER A 110 -2.52 -12.72 -2.91
C SER A 110 -3.72 -13.24 -3.71
N ALA A 111 -4.44 -12.29 -4.25
CA ALA A 111 -5.50 -12.61 -5.19
C ALA A 111 -4.94 -13.13 -6.51
#